data_09387384eca82605515df351a7183997
#
_entry.id   09387384eca82605515df351a7183997
#
_cell.length_a   1.000
_cell.length_b   1.000
_cell.length_c   1.000
_cell.angle_alpha   90.00
_cell.angle_beta   90.00
_cell.angle_gamma   90.00
#
_symmetry.space_group_name_H-M   'P 1'
#
loop_
_entity.id
_entity.type
_entity.pdbx_description
1 polymer ?
#
loop_
_entity_poly.entity_id
_entity_poly.type
_entity_poly.pdbx_seq_one_letter_code
_entity_poly.pdbx_strand_id
1 'polypeptide(L)'
;MKNTLNNVIETLESKGYEFEYDETITVLEITSPGGAYEDITPRFIRDGKVESLFIIPDFLDEDLGNVCIDFYGYTLNFPNAQELIKEIENTFNK
;
A
#
# COMPACT_ATOMS: atom_id res chain seq x y z
N MET A 1 6.94 -16.84 1.63
CA MET A 1 7.09 -15.43 1.22
C MET A 1 8.13 -14.76 2.08
N LYS A 2 9.07 -14.06 1.46
CA LYS A 2 10.00 -13.23 2.21
C LYS A 2 9.29 -12.00 2.77
N ASN A 3 9.75 -11.52 3.90
CA ASN A 3 9.21 -10.33 4.55
C ASN A 3 9.81 -9.06 3.95
N THR A 4 9.57 -8.81 2.67
CA THR A 4 10.06 -7.60 2.00
C THR A 4 8.91 -6.84 1.40
N LEU A 5 9.08 -5.52 1.27
CA LEU A 5 8.06 -4.70 0.61
C LEU A 5 7.90 -5.08 -0.86
N ASN A 6 8.98 -5.48 -1.53
CA ASN A 6 8.90 -5.97 -2.90
C ASN A 6 7.97 -7.18 -3.03
N ASN A 7 8.00 -8.10 -2.07
CA ASN A 7 7.11 -9.26 -2.09
C ASN A 7 5.65 -8.87 -1.85
N VAL A 8 5.41 -7.85 -1.04
CA VAL A 8 4.06 -7.29 -0.87
C VAL A 8 3.57 -6.74 -2.21
N ILE A 9 4.40 -5.95 -2.88
CA ILE A 9 4.07 -5.37 -4.18
C ILE A 9 3.79 -6.47 -5.20
N GLU A 10 4.69 -7.44 -5.36
CA GLU A 10 4.53 -8.53 -6.32
C GLU A 10 3.26 -9.34 -6.06
N THR A 11 2.97 -9.64 -4.80
CA THR A 11 1.78 -10.40 -4.42
C THR A 11 0.50 -9.66 -4.81
N LEU A 12 0.43 -8.37 -4.52
CA LEU A 12 -0.75 -7.58 -4.84
C LEU A 12 -0.86 -7.29 -6.34
N GLU A 13 0.27 -7.09 -7.03
CA GLU A 13 0.26 -6.93 -8.48
C GLU A 13 -0.29 -8.17 -9.17
N SER A 14 0.02 -9.35 -8.65
CA SER A 14 -0.54 -10.59 -9.20
C SER A 14 -2.07 -10.67 -9.07
N LYS A 15 -2.64 -9.85 -8.21
CA LYS A 15 -4.10 -9.73 -8.02
C LYS A 15 -4.70 -8.55 -8.76
N GLY A 16 -3.89 -7.85 -9.57
CA GLY A 16 -4.37 -6.74 -10.39
C GLY A 16 -4.19 -5.35 -9.80
N TYR A 17 -3.62 -5.24 -8.60
CA TYR A 17 -3.30 -3.92 -8.03
C TYR A 17 -2.14 -3.29 -8.78
N GLU A 18 -2.14 -1.97 -8.88
CA GLU A 18 -1.08 -1.21 -9.53
C GLU A 18 -0.31 -0.42 -8.48
N PHE A 19 1.01 -0.39 -8.61
CA PHE A 19 1.90 0.30 -7.68
C PHE A 19 2.80 1.26 -8.43
N GLU A 20 3.00 2.44 -7.84
CA GLU A 20 3.96 3.41 -8.34
C GLU A 20 4.64 4.08 -7.16
N TYR A 21 5.97 4.15 -7.19
CA TYR A 21 6.74 4.81 -6.15
C TYR A 21 7.21 6.17 -6.62
N ASP A 22 6.89 7.20 -5.84
CA ASP A 22 7.35 8.56 -6.08
C ASP A 22 8.53 8.88 -5.16
N GLU A 23 9.72 8.86 -5.73
CA GLU A 23 10.96 9.10 -4.97
C GLU A 23 11.06 10.52 -4.41
N THR A 24 10.42 11.49 -5.06
CA THR A 24 10.48 12.89 -4.66
C THR A 24 9.85 13.11 -3.28
N ILE A 25 8.74 12.45 -3.03
CA ILE A 25 8.00 12.57 -1.77
C ILE A 25 8.00 11.28 -0.96
N THR A 26 8.72 10.27 -1.41
CA THR A 26 8.85 8.95 -0.76
C THR A 26 7.49 8.29 -0.47
N VAL A 27 6.61 8.33 -1.44
CA VAL A 27 5.26 7.77 -1.34
C VAL A 27 5.11 6.59 -2.28
N LEU A 28 4.53 5.50 -1.80
CA LEU A 28 4.13 4.36 -2.61
C LEU A 28 2.63 4.45 -2.87
N GLU A 29 2.28 4.65 -4.13
CA GLU A 29 0.89 4.77 -4.58
C GLU A 29 0.34 3.40 -4.95
N ILE A 30 -0.88 3.10 -4.49
CA ILE A 30 -1.50 1.80 -4.70
C ILE A 30 -2.89 2.04 -5.30
N THR A 31 -3.17 1.41 -6.43
CA THR A 31 -4.47 1.52 -7.10
C THR A 31 -5.12 0.14 -7.16
N SER A 32 -6.41 0.06 -6.84
CA SER A 32 -7.15 -1.19 -6.91
C SER A 32 -7.34 -1.63 -8.36
N PRO A 33 -7.61 -2.93 -8.61
CA PRO A 33 -7.85 -3.42 -9.98
C PRO A 33 -9.01 -2.64 -10.64
N GLY A 34 -8.70 -1.98 -11.77
CA GLY A 34 -9.68 -1.17 -12.49
C GLY A 34 -10.04 0.15 -11.82
N GLY A 35 -9.37 0.51 -10.74
CA GLY A 35 -9.62 1.76 -10.03
C GLY A 35 -8.93 2.95 -10.65
N ALA A 36 -9.25 4.13 -10.14
CA ALA A 36 -8.61 5.38 -10.52
C ALA A 36 -7.72 5.89 -9.39
N TYR A 37 -6.72 6.68 -9.75
CA TYR A 37 -5.82 7.30 -8.79
C TYR A 37 -6.03 8.82 -8.76
N GLU A 38 -6.05 9.35 -7.55
CA GLU A 38 -6.12 10.79 -7.32
C GLU A 38 -4.99 11.21 -6.40
N ASP A 39 -4.00 11.89 -6.93
CA ASP A 39 -2.74 12.18 -6.25
C ASP A 39 -2.81 13.30 -5.21
N ILE A 40 -3.94 13.98 -5.12
CA ILE A 40 -4.10 15.05 -4.13
C ILE A 40 -4.63 14.55 -2.78
N THR A 41 -5.00 13.28 -2.68
CA THR A 41 -5.55 12.71 -1.44
C THR A 41 -4.83 11.42 -1.07
N PRO A 42 -4.62 11.19 0.24
CA PRO A 42 -4.04 9.91 0.68
C PRO A 42 -4.91 8.71 0.35
N ARG A 43 -6.20 8.92 0.17
CA ARG A 43 -7.16 7.86 -0.11
C ARG A 43 -8.25 8.40 -1.01
N PHE A 44 -8.35 7.87 -2.21
CA PHE A 44 -9.39 8.26 -3.15
C PHE A 44 -10.59 7.32 -3.05
N ILE A 45 -11.76 7.90 -2.79
CA ILE A 45 -13.01 7.15 -2.65
C ILE A 45 -13.97 7.62 -3.73
N ARG A 46 -14.52 6.67 -4.49
CA ARG A 46 -15.55 6.93 -5.49
C ARG A 46 -16.70 5.95 -5.27
N ASP A 47 -17.92 6.48 -5.19
CA ASP A 47 -19.14 5.69 -4.99
C ASP A 47 -19.07 4.81 -3.71
N GLY A 48 -18.44 5.32 -2.66
CA GLY A 48 -18.29 4.60 -1.40
C GLY A 48 -17.20 3.55 -1.39
N LYS A 49 -16.45 3.40 -2.49
CA LYS A 49 -15.39 2.39 -2.62
C LYS A 49 -14.04 3.06 -2.71
N VAL A 50 -13.08 2.54 -1.95
CA VAL A 50 -11.68 3.00 -2.05
C VAL A 50 -11.09 2.48 -3.35
N GLU A 51 -10.57 3.39 -4.18
CA GLU A 51 -9.97 3.02 -5.47
C GLU A 51 -8.46 3.19 -5.48
N SER A 52 -7.93 4.12 -4.69
CA SER A 52 -6.49 4.26 -4.52
C SER A 52 -6.16 4.77 -3.13
N LEU A 53 -4.92 4.54 -2.74
CA LEU A 53 -4.36 5.06 -1.50
C LEU A 53 -2.86 5.20 -1.65
N PHE A 54 -2.21 5.87 -0.72
CA PHE A 54 -0.76 5.82 -0.67
C PHE A 54 -0.27 5.57 0.76
N ILE A 55 0.91 4.98 0.84
CA ILE A 55 1.61 4.76 2.11
C ILE A 55 3.00 5.36 2.01
N ILE A 56 3.59 5.68 3.15
CA ILE A 56 4.96 6.15 3.24
C ILE A 56 5.77 5.06 3.94
N PRO A 57 6.49 4.22 3.18
CA PRO A 57 7.25 3.12 3.78
C PRO A 57 8.60 3.60 4.33
N ASP A 58 9.02 3.02 5.43
CA ASP A 58 10.36 3.26 5.95
C ASP A 58 11.42 2.63 5.04
N PHE A 59 11.11 1.46 4.47
CA PHE A 59 12.03 0.71 3.61
C PHE A 59 11.32 0.19 2.39
N LEU A 60 12.04 0.13 1.25
CA LEU A 60 11.51 -0.45 0.01
C LEU A 60 12.01 -1.87 -0.24
N ASP A 61 13.27 -2.16 0.06
CA ASP A 61 13.92 -3.41 -0.30
C ASP A 61 14.48 -4.19 0.88
N GLU A 62 14.10 -3.84 2.10
CA GLU A 62 14.55 -4.53 3.29
C GLU A 62 13.47 -5.46 3.82
N ASP A 63 13.87 -6.46 4.62
CA ASP A 63 12.93 -7.35 5.27
C ASP A 63 11.99 -6.55 6.17
N LEU A 64 10.69 -6.86 6.06
CA LEU A 64 9.69 -6.29 6.93
C LEU A 64 9.70 -7.06 8.25
N GLY A 65 10.49 -6.57 9.21
CA GLY A 65 10.33 -7.01 10.59
C GLY A 65 9.12 -6.28 11.16
N ASN A 66 9.33 -5.49 12.20
CA ASN A 66 8.33 -4.52 12.64
C ASN A 66 8.55 -3.25 11.83
N VAL A 67 7.76 -3.05 10.78
CA VAL A 67 7.88 -1.90 9.91
C VAL A 67 6.80 -0.88 10.24
N CYS A 68 7.22 0.36 10.47
CA CYS A 68 6.29 1.47 10.62
C CYS A 68 6.05 2.09 9.27
N ILE A 69 4.80 2.23 8.87
CA ILE A 69 4.43 2.95 7.67
C ILE A 69 3.28 3.91 7.99
N ASP A 70 3.28 5.05 7.32
CA ASP A 70 2.15 5.96 7.41
C ASP A 70 1.03 5.49 6.49
N PHE A 71 -0.14 5.35 7.06
CA PHE A 71 -1.31 4.84 6.38
C PHE A 71 -2.48 5.77 6.74
N TYR A 72 -2.92 6.59 5.80
CA TYR A 72 -3.96 7.61 6.02
C TYR A 72 -3.62 8.64 7.11
N GLY A 73 -2.35 8.97 7.26
CA GLY A 73 -1.95 9.90 8.32
C GLY A 73 -1.78 9.26 9.69
N TYR A 74 -1.95 7.96 9.79
CA TYR A 74 -1.66 7.20 11.00
C TYR A 74 -0.43 6.34 10.77
N THR A 75 0.46 6.29 11.76
CA THR A 75 1.60 5.39 11.72
C THR A 75 1.15 4.03 12.23
N LEU A 76 1.27 3.01 11.40
CA LEU A 76 0.94 1.63 11.74
C LEU A 76 2.16 0.75 11.68
N ASN A 77 2.17 -0.26 12.53
CA ASN A 77 3.29 -1.18 12.69
C ASN A 77 2.84 -2.59 12.32
N PHE A 78 3.52 -3.18 11.34
CA PHE A 78 3.16 -4.50 10.82
C PHE A 78 4.25 -5.52 11.15
N PRO A 79 3.90 -6.66 11.74
CA PRO A 79 4.90 -7.66 12.13
C PRO A 79 5.47 -8.45 10.95
N ASN A 80 4.77 -8.49 9.82
CA ASN A 80 5.25 -9.21 8.64
C ASN A 80 4.52 -8.77 7.37
N ALA A 81 5.01 -9.26 6.23
CA ALA A 81 4.44 -8.90 4.93
C ALA A 81 2.98 -9.31 4.77
N GLN A 82 2.60 -10.45 5.31
CA GLN A 82 1.21 -10.95 5.19
C GLN A 82 0.23 -10.03 5.90
N GLU A 83 0.59 -9.49 7.06
CA GLU A 83 -0.27 -8.56 7.78
C GLU A 83 -0.43 -7.24 7.02
N LEU A 84 0.64 -6.76 6.39
CA LEU A 84 0.56 -5.57 5.56
C LEU A 84 -0.34 -5.80 4.34
N ILE A 85 -0.18 -6.92 3.64
CA ILE A 85 -1.04 -7.29 2.50
C ILE A 85 -2.50 -7.32 2.93
N LYS A 86 -2.77 -7.96 4.07
CA LYS A 86 -4.12 -8.07 4.61
C LYS A 86 -4.74 -6.71 4.90
N GLU A 87 -3.98 -5.80 5.49
CA GLU A 87 -4.45 -4.46 5.79
C GLU A 87 -4.77 -3.68 4.51
N ILE A 88 -3.90 -3.77 3.51
CA ILE A 88 -4.12 -3.12 2.22
C ILE A 88 -5.40 -3.67 1.57
N GLU A 89 -5.53 -4.99 1.48
CA GLU A 89 -6.71 -5.61 0.89
C GLU A 89 -8.00 -5.25 1.65
N ASN A 90 -7.95 -5.27 2.98
CA ASN A 90 -9.10 -4.89 3.79
C ASN A 90 -9.53 -3.44 3.55
N THR A 91 -8.57 -2.56 3.34
CA THR A 91 -8.84 -1.16 3.04
C THR A 91 -9.62 -1.01 1.74
N PHE A 92 -9.22 -1.72 0.70
CA PHE A 92 -9.88 -1.66 -0.60
C PHE A 92 -11.24 -2.37 -0.61
N ASN A 93 -11.47 -3.30 0.31
CA ASN A 93 -12.69 -4.12 0.35
C ASN A 93 -13.69 -3.68 1.41
N LYS A 94 -13.50 -2.52 2.00
CA LYS A 94 -14.47 -1.98 2.96
C LYS A 94 -15.70 -1.40 2.28
#